data_6214d390692c4624279c2f10660794fc
#
_entry.id   6214d390692c4624279c2f10660794fc
#
_cell.length_a   1.000
_cell.length_b   1.000
_cell.length_c   1.000
_cell.angle_alpha   90.00
_cell.angle_beta   90.00
_cell.angle_gamma   90.00
#
_symmetry.space_group_name_H-M   'P 1'
#
loop_
_entity.id
_entity.type
_entity.pdbx_description
1 polymer ?
#
loop_
_entity_poly.entity_id
_entity_poly.type
_entity_poly.pdbx_seq_one_letter_code
_entity_poly.pdbx_strand_id
1 'polypeptide(L)'
;NQYKAEMTVTGHSEVEPSRVHGRMIKDAIDGLYLRVTGVTDNVISNFYSPASAGYAVDGCGYARMITNGGLIRKAPVGTFPLTTNISDMLQSLNAIDAIGMGYEWDAVNKKELIRIETKDYFYKDAQVIEIIDVFNYSEETAKDQIYNKIDIGYDKYKEEDENSLDEIHAYHEYQTPITSETNEYLIRSKYIASGYLTETTRRVQFEDDEDMATSY
;
A
#
# COMPACT_ATOMS: atom_id res chain seq x y z
N ASN A 1 -52.32 5.38 -17.62
CA ASN A 1 -51.25 5.03 -18.56
C ASN A 1 -50.00 5.82 -18.17
N GLN A 2 -49.08 5.18 -17.46
CA GLN A 2 -47.76 5.75 -17.22
C GLN A 2 -46.86 5.36 -18.41
N TYR A 3 -46.42 6.32 -19.18
CA TYR A 3 -45.38 6.13 -20.18
C TYR A 3 -44.04 6.17 -19.46
N LYS A 4 -43.32 5.05 -19.43
CA LYS A 4 -41.90 5.01 -19.08
C LYS A 4 -41.12 5.33 -20.35
N ALA A 5 -40.43 6.45 -20.34
CA ALA A 5 -39.41 6.73 -21.33
C ALA A 5 -38.05 6.29 -20.76
N GLU A 6 -37.38 5.40 -21.44
CA GLU A 6 -36.02 4.96 -21.14
C GLU A 6 -35.10 5.58 -22.17
N MET A 7 -34.16 6.40 -21.70
CA MET A 7 -33.18 7.06 -22.58
C MET A 7 -31.80 6.51 -22.22
N THR A 8 -31.18 5.83 -23.17
CA THR A 8 -29.78 5.39 -23.06
C THR A 8 -28.92 6.41 -23.80
N VAL A 9 -28.06 7.11 -23.06
CA VAL A 9 -27.08 8.02 -23.65
C VAL A 9 -25.72 7.30 -23.67
N THR A 10 -25.19 7.08 -24.87
CA THR A 10 -23.83 6.54 -25.04
C THR A 10 -22.95 7.69 -25.49
N GLY A 11 -22.07 8.13 -24.62
CA GLY A 11 -21.07 9.16 -24.95
C GLY A 11 -19.67 8.55 -24.87
N HIS A 12 -18.78 9.02 -25.75
CA HIS A 12 -17.35 8.82 -25.59
C HIS A 12 -16.81 10.04 -24.84
N SER A 13 -16.30 9.83 -23.62
CA SER A 13 -15.55 10.86 -22.92
C SER A 13 -14.13 10.89 -23.48
N GLU A 14 -13.79 11.92 -24.24
CA GLU A 14 -12.42 12.24 -24.62
C GLU A 14 -11.78 13.03 -23.47
N VAL A 15 -11.48 12.37 -22.38
CA VAL A 15 -10.67 12.99 -21.34
C VAL A 15 -9.21 12.78 -21.69
N GLU A 16 -8.47 13.87 -21.86
CA GLU A 16 -7.02 13.79 -22.08
C GLU A 16 -6.35 12.97 -20.96
N PRO A 17 -5.41 12.09 -21.33
CA PRO A 17 -4.67 11.33 -20.32
C PRO A 17 -3.96 12.29 -19.39
N SER A 18 -4.32 12.23 -18.16
CA SER A 18 -3.78 13.16 -17.20
C SER A 18 -2.70 12.48 -16.38
N ARG A 19 -1.66 13.21 -16.07
CA ARG A 19 -0.53 12.77 -15.26
C ARG A 19 -0.86 12.99 -13.79
N VAL A 20 -0.88 11.91 -13.02
CA VAL A 20 -0.96 11.97 -11.55
C VAL A 20 0.46 12.01 -11.00
N HIS A 21 0.74 12.94 -10.12
CA HIS A 21 2.01 12.99 -9.43
C HIS A 21 2.05 11.95 -8.32
N GLY A 22 3.09 11.14 -8.32
CA GLY A 22 3.33 10.12 -7.31
C GLY A 22 4.79 9.69 -7.34
N ARG A 23 5.19 8.90 -6.37
CA ARG A 23 6.51 8.31 -6.31
C ARG A 23 6.39 6.80 -6.35
N MET A 24 7.23 6.13 -7.14
CA MET A 24 7.28 4.67 -7.15
C MET A 24 7.58 4.16 -5.74
N ILE A 25 6.92 3.07 -5.36
CA ILE A 25 7.06 2.50 -4.00
C ILE A 25 8.53 2.15 -3.74
N LYS A 26 9.18 1.48 -4.69
CA LYS A 26 10.60 1.11 -4.54
C LYS A 26 11.50 2.32 -4.30
N ASP A 27 11.33 3.39 -5.08
CA ASP A 27 12.11 4.62 -4.91
C ASP A 27 11.84 5.33 -3.58
N ALA A 28 10.60 5.25 -3.10
CA ALA A 28 10.25 5.82 -1.81
C ALA A 28 10.92 5.05 -0.66
N ILE A 29 10.89 3.72 -0.71
CA ILE A 29 11.54 2.85 0.27
C ILE A 29 13.05 3.09 0.25
N ASP A 30 13.69 3.06 -0.92
CA ASP A 30 15.12 3.30 -1.04
C ASP A 30 15.53 4.67 -0.48
N GLY A 31 14.74 5.70 -0.79
CA GLY A 31 14.98 7.04 -0.26
C GLY A 31 14.86 7.15 1.25
N LEU A 32 13.91 6.43 1.87
CA LEU A 32 13.74 6.39 3.31
C LEU A 32 14.94 5.67 3.98
N TYR A 33 15.30 4.50 3.47
CA TYR A 33 16.42 3.74 4.03
C TYR A 33 17.75 4.46 3.83
N LEU A 34 17.97 5.09 2.68
CA LEU A 34 19.16 5.92 2.46
C LEU A 34 19.27 7.03 3.52
N ARG A 35 18.17 7.68 3.86
CA ARG A 35 18.16 8.75 4.88
C ARG A 35 18.48 8.25 6.28
N VAL A 36 18.09 7.03 6.60
CA VAL A 36 18.30 6.44 7.93
C VAL A 36 19.67 5.80 8.05
N THR A 37 20.08 5.06 7.04
CA THR A 37 21.32 4.26 7.07
C THR A 37 22.54 4.96 6.46
N GLY A 38 22.30 5.95 5.60
CA GLY A 38 23.36 6.59 4.80
C GLY A 38 23.92 5.68 3.68
N VAL A 39 23.33 4.50 3.46
CA VAL A 39 23.82 3.51 2.49
C VAL A 39 22.82 3.37 1.35
N THR A 40 23.34 3.40 0.11
CA THR A 40 22.60 3.11 -1.10
C THR A 40 22.54 1.61 -1.36
N ASP A 41 21.55 1.18 -2.13
CA ASP A 41 21.42 -0.19 -2.65
C ASP A 41 21.43 -1.28 -1.56
N ASN A 42 20.85 -0.98 -0.41
CA ASN A 42 20.72 -1.93 0.70
C ASN A 42 19.31 -2.53 0.81
N VAL A 43 18.36 -2.10 -0.02
CA VAL A 43 17.00 -2.65 -0.05
C VAL A 43 16.79 -3.47 -1.31
N ILE A 44 16.39 -4.72 -1.14
CA ILE A 44 16.05 -5.62 -2.25
C ILE A 44 14.60 -6.06 -2.15
N SER A 45 13.94 -6.17 -3.31
CA SER A 45 12.56 -6.62 -3.42
C SER A 45 12.31 -7.15 -4.82
N ASN A 46 11.93 -8.41 -4.94
CA ASN A 46 11.47 -8.95 -6.21
C ASN A 46 10.06 -8.42 -6.55
N PHE A 47 9.29 -8.12 -5.51
CA PHE A 47 7.91 -7.66 -5.67
C PHE A 47 7.81 -6.24 -6.24
N TYR A 48 8.66 -5.32 -5.76
CA TYR A 48 8.63 -3.90 -6.17
C TYR A 48 9.68 -3.50 -7.19
N SER A 49 10.58 -4.39 -7.59
CA SER A 49 11.68 -4.04 -8.51
C SER A 49 11.34 -4.36 -9.96
N PRO A 50 11.88 -3.59 -10.92
CA PRO A 50 11.77 -3.90 -12.34
C PRO A 50 12.76 -5.00 -12.73
N ALA A 51 12.50 -5.69 -13.84
CA ALA A 51 13.42 -6.64 -14.45
C ALA A 51 14.80 -6.02 -14.76
N SER A 52 14.82 -4.75 -15.12
CA SER A 52 16.06 -4.00 -15.37
C SER A 52 16.98 -3.85 -14.16
N ALA A 53 16.47 -4.06 -12.94
CA ALA A 53 17.26 -4.06 -11.72
C ALA A 53 17.92 -5.42 -11.40
N GLY A 54 17.98 -6.32 -12.39
CA GLY A 54 18.61 -7.64 -12.25
C GLY A 54 17.66 -8.77 -11.89
N TYR A 55 16.34 -8.52 -11.93
CA TYR A 55 15.31 -9.54 -11.77
C TYR A 55 14.86 -10.08 -13.13
N ALA A 56 14.39 -11.32 -13.16
CA ALA A 56 14.01 -11.99 -14.42
C ALA A 56 12.77 -11.35 -15.09
N VAL A 57 11.85 -10.84 -14.27
CA VAL A 57 10.61 -10.18 -14.70
C VAL A 57 10.33 -9.00 -13.77
N ASP A 58 9.50 -8.08 -14.24
CA ASP A 58 8.98 -7.02 -13.38
C ASP A 58 8.16 -7.61 -12.22
N GLY A 59 8.38 -7.09 -11.02
CA GLY A 59 7.59 -7.47 -9.85
C GLY A 59 6.14 -7.01 -9.96
N CYS A 60 5.23 -7.75 -9.34
CA CYS A 60 3.79 -7.43 -9.39
C CYS A 60 3.47 -6.03 -8.83
N GLY A 61 4.26 -5.54 -7.90
CA GLY A 61 4.12 -4.20 -7.30
C GLY A 61 4.98 -3.12 -7.97
N TYR A 62 5.75 -3.47 -9.00
CA TYR A 62 6.71 -2.55 -9.61
C TYR A 62 6.08 -1.24 -10.08
N ALA A 63 4.97 -1.32 -10.81
CA ALA A 63 4.31 -0.15 -11.39
C ALA A 63 3.47 0.65 -10.38
N ARG A 64 3.43 0.24 -9.11
CA ARG A 64 2.67 0.96 -8.09
C ARG A 64 3.42 2.18 -7.61
N MET A 65 2.68 3.25 -7.44
CA MET A 65 3.18 4.50 -6.88
C MET A 65 2.39 4.88 -5.62
N ILE A 66 3.03 5.60 -4.74
CA ILE A 66 2.36 6.27 -3.63
C ILE A 66 2.01 7.70 -4.00
N THR A 67 0.82 8.10 -3.65
CA THR A 67 0.31 9.44 -3.87
C THR A 67 -0.67 9.82 -2.75
N ASN A 68 -1.19 11.03 -2.77
CA ASN A 68 -2.25 11.48 -1.89
C ASN A 68 -3.35 12.20 -2.68
N GLY A 69 -4.47 12.53 -2.01
CA GLY A 69 -5.61 13.15 -2.64
C GLY A 69 -5.30 14.48 -3.32
N GLY A 70 -4.46 15.32 -2.70
CA GLY A 70 -4.04 16.59 -3.29
C GLY A 70 -3.25 16.43 -4.58
N LEU A 71 -2.35 15.45 -4.63
CA LEU A 71 -1.56 15.14 -5.84
C LEU A 71 -2.43 14.55 -6.95
N ILE A 72 -3.43 13.74 -6.60
CA ILE A 72 -4.41 13.21 -7.57
C ILE A 72 -5.19 14.37 -8.20
N ARG A 73 -5.56 15.36 -7.42
CA ARG A 73 -6.26 16.56 -7.87
C ARG A 73 -5.36 17.60 -8.56
N LYS A 74 -4.15 17.23 -8.90
CA LYS A 74 -3.16 18.09 -9.58
C LYS A 74 -2.73 19.33 -8.79
N ALA A 75 -2.84 19.33 -7.46
CA ALA A 75 -2.25 20.38 -6.66
C ALA A 75 -0.74 20.51 -6.99
N PRO A 76 -0.18 21.71 -6.97
CA PRO A 76 1.24 21.90 -7.24
C PRO A 76 2.10 21.02 -6.34
N VAL A 77 3.13 20.40 -6.91
CA VAL A 77 4.06 19.55 -6.16
C VAL A 77 4.67 20.37 -5.02
N GLY A 78 4.58 19.87 -3.80
CA GLY A 78 5.05 20.54 -2.61
C GLY A 78 3.97 21.26 -1.79
N THR A 79 2.77 21.48 -2.34
CA THR A 79 1.64 22.06 -1.57
C THR A 79 1.15 21.07 -0.53
N PHE A 80 1.08 19.79 -0.89
CA PHE A 80 0.71 18.68 -0.01
C PHE A 80 1.84 17.66 0.03
N PRO A 81 2.90 17.89 0.82
CA PRO A 81 4.03 16.99 0.87
C PRO A 81 3.60 15.65 1.49
N LEU A 82 4.00 14.57 0.85
CA LEU A 82 3.83 13.23 1.38
C LEU A 82 4.95 12.98 2.39
N THR A 83 4.63 13.08 3.67
CA THR A 83 5.57 12.85 4.77
C THR A 83 5.34 11.48 5.37
N THR A 84 6.40 10.71 5.53
CA THR A 84 6.33 9.35 6.09
C THR A 84 7.62 8.98 6.79
N ASN A 85 7.55 7.95 7.61
CA ASN A 85 8.68 7.23 8.18
C ASN A 85 8.64 5.76 7.73
N ILE A 86 9.69 5.00 8.03
CA ILE A 86 9.80 3.60 7.60
C ILE A 86 8.68 2.74 8.18
N SER A 87 8.35 2.92 9.46
CA SER A 87 7.31 2.14 10.12
C SER A 87 5.93 2.37 9.49
N ASP A 88 5.55 3.65 9.33
CA ASP A 88 4.28 4.04 8.73
C ASP A 88 4.18 3.56 7.27
N MET A 89 5.29 3.64 6.53
CA MET A 89 5.35 3.17 5.15
C MET A 89 5.11 1.66 5.08
N LEU A 90 5.84 0.87 5.86
CA LEU A 90 5.70 -0.58 5.87
C LEU A 90 4.31 -1.01 6.34
N GLN A 91 3.76 -0.36 7.36
CA GLN A 91 2.40 -0.63 7.83
C GLN A 91 1.36 -0.33 6.74
N SER A 92 1.50 0.80 6.07
CA SER A 92 0.62 1.19 4.98
C SER A 92 0.69 0.23 3.79
N LEU A 93 1.89 -0.19 3.40
CA LEU A 93 2.08 -1.17 2.33
C LEU A 93 1.60 -2.56 2.73
N ASN A 94 1.74 -2.94 4.00
CA ASN A 94 1.21 -4.20 4.51
C ASN A 94 -0.32 -4.27 4.41
N ALA A 95 -1.01 -3.14 4.55
CA ALA A 95 -2.46 -3.08 4.37
C ALA A 95 -2.89 -3.37 2.92
N ILE A 96 -2.04 -3.08 1.95
CA ILE A 96 -2.37 -3.20 0.52
C ILE A 96 -1.82 -4.50 -0.07
N ASP A 97 -0.56 -4.82 0.22
CA ASP A 97 0.19 -5.89 -0.46
C ASP A 97 0.55 -7.07 0.45
N ALA A 98 0.14 -7.03 1.72
CA ALA A 98 0.48 -8.04 2.71
C ALA A 98 1.99 -8.36 2.71
N ILE A 99 2.82 -7.32 2.82
CA ILE A 99 4.27 -7.44 2.78
C ILE A 99 4.88 -7.79 4.14
N GLY A 100 6.08 -8.33 4.10
CA GLY A 100 6.97 -8.51 5.23
C GLY A 100 8.34 -7.87 4.98
N MET A 101 9.12 -7.76 6.03
CA MET A 101 10.50 -7.28 5.98
C MET A 101 11.41 -8.26 6.72
N GLY A 102 12.57 -8.50 6.17
CA GLY A 102 13.62 -9.33 6.78
C GLY A 102 15.00 -8.82 6.44
N TYR A 103 16.00 -9.37 7.09
CA TYR A 103 17.42 -9.10 6.80
C TYR A 103 18.04 -10.29 6.11
N GLU A 104 18.84 -10.04 5.09
CA GLU A 104 19.59 -11.06 4.37
C GLU A 104 21.06 -10.65 4.29
N TRP A 105 21.95 -11.65 4.37
CA TRP A 105 23.38 -11.44 4.22
C TRP A 105 23.80 -11.58 2.77
N ASP A 106 24.33 -10.50 2.20
CA ASP A 106 24.99 -10.55 0.89
C ASP A 106 26.45 -11.00 1.06
N ALA A 107 26.71 -12.26 0.77
CA ALA A 107 28.03 -12.85 0.91
C ALA A 107 29.05 -12.26 -0.09
N VAL A 108 28.60 -11.75 -1.23
CA VAL A 108 29.46 -11.17 -2.28
C VAL A 108 29.97 -9.80 -1.85
N ASN A 109 29.06 -8.92 -1.43
CA ASN A 109 29.38 -7.56 -1.03
C ASN A 109 29.68 -7.44 0.48
N LYS A 110 29.53 -8.53 1.24
CA LYS A 110 29.76 -8.60 2.70
C LYS A 110 28.96 -7.53 3.47
N LYS A 111 27.71 -7.36 3.12
CA LYS A 111 26.80 -6.39 3.75
C LYS A 111 25.44 -7.01 4.09
N GLU A 112 24.77 -6.47 5.06
CA GLU A 112 23.37 -6.75 5.29
C GLU A 112 22.50 -6.02 4.29
N LEU A 113 21.51 -6.75 3.75
CA LEU A 113 20.47 -6.24 2.89
C LEU A 113 19.14 -6.34 3.61
N ILE A 114 18.27 -5.40 3.32
CA ILE A 114 16.90 -5.39 3.80
C ILE A 114 16.04 -5.96 2.69
N ARG A 115 15.39 -7.10 2.96
CA ARG A 115 14.45 -7.74 2.04
C ARG A 115 13.04 -7.28 2.35
N ILE A 116 12.32 -6.77 1.34
CA ILE A 116 10.90 -6.42 1.42
C ILE A 116 10.16 -7.21 0.34
N GLU A 117 9.33 -8.16 0.77
CA GLU A 117 8.60 -9.07 -0.12
C GLU A 117 7.20 -9.31 0.43
N THR A 118 6.36 -10.00 -0.35
CA THR A 118 5.10 -10.53 0.16
C THR A 118 5.34 -11.50 1.30
N LYS A 119 4.37 -11.67 2.20
CA LYS A 119 4.48 -12.57 3.35
C LYS A 119 4.82 -14.00 2.95
N ASP A 120 4.33 -14.47 1.80
CA ASP A 120 4.60 -15.82 1.28
C ASP A 120 6.11 -16.10 1.06
N TYR A 121 6.89 -15.05 0.86
CA TYR A 121 8.34 -15.19 0.77
C TYR A 121 8.96 -15.64 2.09
N PHE A 122 8.46 -15.15 3.20
CA PHE A 122 8.99 -15.40 4.54
C PHE A 122 8.38 -16.63 5.21
N TYR A 123 7.11 -16.91 4.93
CA TYR A 123 6.38 -18.04 5.50
C TYR A 123 6.34 -19.19 4.49
N LYS A 124 7.22 -20.15 4.70
CA LYS A 124 7.32 -21.36 3.85
C LYS A 124 7.05 -22.58 4.71
N ASP A 125 6.33 -23.56 4.16
CA ASP A 125 6.05 -24.84 4.80
C ASP A 125 7.29 -25.79 4.85
N ALA A 126 8.47 -25.25 4.56
CA ALA A 126 9.71 -26.02 4.61
C ALA A 126 10.24 -26.12 6.04
N GLN A 127 10.71 -27.29 6.42
CA GLN A 127 11.41 -27.48 7.69
C GLN A 127 12.66 -26.58 7.72
N VAL A 128 12.68 -25.65 8.67
CA VAL A 128 13.79 -24.70 8.82
C VAL A 128 14.74 -25.11 9.94
N ILE A 129 14.20 -25.70 10.99
CA ILE A 129 14.95 -26.14 12.17
C ILE A 129 14.46 -27.51 12.60
N GLU A 130 15.38 -28.38 12.94
CA GLU A 130 15.13 -29.65 13.62
C GLU A 130 15.73 -29.58 15.02
N ILE A 131 14.89 -29.71 16.05
CA ILE A 131 15.32 -29.73 17.44
C ILE A 131 15.32 -31.18 17.88
N ILE A 132 16.51 -31.73 18.06
CA ILE A 132 16.70 -33.21 18.32
C ILE A 132 16.36 -33.54 19.78
N ASP A 133 16.75 -32.68 20.73
CA ASP A 133 16.53 -32.92 22.15
C ASP A 133 15.76 -31.78 22.80
N VAL A 134 14.55 -32.08 23.26
CA VAL A 134 13.69 -31.14 24.00
C VAL A 134 13.57 -31.61 25.45
N PHE A 135 14.17 -30.89 26.38
CA PHE A 135 14.11 -31.25 27.80
C PHE A 135 12.88 -30.70 28.52
N ASN A 136 12.42 -29.53 28.12
CA ASN A 136 11.20 -28.92 28.65
C ASN A 136 10.37 -28.35 27.50
N TYR A 137 9.10 -28.69 27.46
CA TYR A 137 8.14 -28.19 26.48
C TYR A 137 6.99 -27.52 27.23
N SER A 138 6.66 -26.30 26.82
CA SER A 138 5.45 -25.61 27.24
C SER A 138 4.76 -25.04 26.00
N GLU A 139 3.45 -25.15 25.98
CA GLU A 139 2.60 -24.61 24.91
C GLU A 139 1.62 -23.62 25.51
N GLU A 140 1.58 -22.42 24.99
CA GLU A 140 0.65 -21.38 25.39
C GLU A 140 -0.06 -20.82 24.18
N THR A 141 -1.34 -20.51 24.32
CA THR A 141 -2.09 -19.81 23.28
C THR A 141 -1.65 -18.36 23.22
N ALA A 142 -1.21 -17.91 22.05
CA ALA A 142 -0.84 -16.51 21.80
C ALA A 142 -2.11 -15.63 21.73
N LYS A 143 -2.65 -15.27 22.88
CA LYS A 143 -3.92 -14.51 22.99
C LYS A 143 -3.86 -13.14 22.34
N ASP A 144 -2.70 -12.53 22.34
CA ASP A 144 -2.40 -11.25 21.67
C ASP A 144 -2.47 -11.31 20.14
N GLN A 145 -2.46 -12.53 19.56
CA GLN A 145 -2.64 -12.78 18.13
C GLN A 145 -4.06 -13.24 17.77
N ILE A 146 -4.96 -13.33 18.74
CA ILE A 146 -6.36 -13.66 18.52
C ILE A 146 -7.15 -12.36 18.44
N TYR A 147 -7.72 -12.07 17.29
CA TYR A 147 -8.48 -10.86 17.05
C TYR A 147 -9.96 -11.16 16.88
N ASN A 148 -10.81 -10.41 17.56
CA ASN A 148 -12.25 -10.48 17.37
C ASN A 148 -12.73 -9.50 16.28
N LYS A 149 -11.94 -8.47 16.00
CA LYS A 149 -12.23 -7.47 15.00
C LYS A 149 -10.98 -7.20 14.14
N ILE A 150 -11.17 -7.17 12.83
CA ILE A 150 -10.15 -6.81 11.87
C ILE A 150 -10.68 -5.64 11.05
N ASP A 151 -9.93 -4.55 11.02
CA ASP A 151 -10.26 -3.35 10.27
C ASP A 151 -9.13 -3.08 9.26
N ILE A 152 -9.45 -3.17 7.97
CA ILE A 152 -8.48 -3.06 6.89
C ILE A 152 -8.96 -2.06 5.83
N GLY A 153 -8.06 -1.18 5.35
CA GLY A 153 -8.41 -0.21 4.33
C GLY A 153 -7.50 1.00 4.31
N TYR A 154 -8.10 2.16 4.08
CA TYR A 154 -7.42 3.43 4.02
C TYR A 154 -7.78 4.34 5.19
N ASP A 155 -6.80 5.07 5.71
CA ASP A 155 -7.02 6.14 6.66
C ASP A 155 -7.39 7.44 5.95
N LYS A 156 -8.21 8.26 6.61
CA LYS A 156 -8.50 9.61 6.16
C LYS A 156 -7.36 10.53 6.58
N TYR A 157 -6.86 11.33 5.63
CA TYR A 157 -5.86 12.37 5.92
C TYR A 157 -6.49 13.54 6.65
N LYS A 158 -5.84 14.02 7.69
CA LYS A 158 -6.32 15.20 8.42
C LYS A 158 -6.36 16.47 7.57
N GLU A 159 -5.38 16.60 6.68
CA GLU A 159 -5.26 17.74 5.77
C GLU A 159 -6.24 17.68 4.59
N GLU A 160 -6.94 16.58 4.44
CA GLU A 160 -7.84 16.33 3.31
C GLU A 160 -9.32 16.40 3.69
N ASP A 161 -9.66 16.92 4.87
CA ASP A 161 -11.04 17.08 5.29
C ASP A 161 -11.89 17.90 4.30
N GLU A 162 -11.27 18.80 3.57
CA GLU A 162 -11.91 19.64 2.55
C GLU A 162 -11.91 19.00 1.15
N ASN A 163 -11.07 18.00 0.94
CA ASN A 163 -10.82 17.37 -0.36
C ASN A 163 -10.96 15.85 -0.32
N SER A 164 -11.85 15.33 0.51
CA SER A 164 -12.00 13.90 0.67
C SER A 164 -12.45 13.25 -0.63
N LEU A 165 -11.66 12.30 -1.09
CA LEU A 165 -12.06 11.30 -2.06
C LEU A 165 -12.61 10.13 -1.24
N ASP A 166 -13.87 10.22 -0.83
CA ASP A 166 -14.50 9.29 0.11
C ASP A 166 -14.36 7.82 -0.33
N GLU A 167 -14.33 7.57 -1.62
CA GLU A 167 -14.16 6.25 -2.21
C GLU A 167 -12.77 5.63 -1.93
N ILE A 168 -11.75 6.47 -1.76
CA ILE A 168 -10.38 6.01 -1.49
C ILE A 168 -10.18 5.77 0.00
N HIS A 169 -10.96 6.42 0.84
CA HIS A 169 -10.88 6.28 2.29
C HIS A 169 -11.75 5.14 2.84
N ALA A 170 -12.22 4.26 1.95
CA ALA A 170 -13.00 3.10 2.34
C ALA A 170 -12.19 2.12 3.16
N TYR A 171 -12.82 1.55 4.16
CA TYR A 171 -12.27 0.45 4.94
C TYR A 171 -13.34 -0.62 5.15
N HIS A 172 -12.89 -1.82 5.44
CA HIS A 172 -13.75 -2.96 5.73
C HIS A 172 -13.49 -3.45 7.14
N GLU A 173 -14.57 -3.64 7.86
CA GLU A 173 -14.56 -4.22 9.20
C GLU A 173 -15.03 -5.67 9.13
N TYR A 174 -14.23 -6.58 9.68
CA TYR A 174 -14.55 -7.99 9.82
C TYR A 174 -14.63 -8.33 11.28
N GLN A 175 -15.73 -8.96 11.67
CA GLN A 175 -15.90 -9.48 13.03
C GLN A 175 -15.80 -11.00 13.01
N THR A 176 -15.03 -11.56 13.93
CA THR A 176 -14.96 -12.99 14.16
C THR A 176 -15.97 -13.37 15.23
N PRO A 177 -16.42 -14.65 15.30
CA PRO A 177 -17.32 -15.11 16.36
C PRO A 177 -16.65 -15.26 17.73
N ILE A 178 -15.39 -14.87 17.86
CA ILE A 178 -14.62 -14.98 19.11
C ILE A 178 -15.08 -13.90 20.06
N THR A 179 -15.63 -14.30 21.20
CA THR A 179 -16.14 -13.39 22.24
C THR A 179 -15.28 -13.34 23.50
N SER A 180 -14.32 -14.26 23.62
CA SER A 180 -13.44 -14.35 24.78
C SER A 180 -12.33 -13.30 24.81
N GLU A 181 -12.02 -12.74 23.66
CA GLU A 181 -10.98 -11.72 23.49
C GLU A 181 -11.58 -10.48 22.81
N THR A 182 -11.06 -9.31 23.16
CA THR A 182 -11.52 -8.01 22.62
C THR A 182 -10.44 -7.32 21.80
N ASN A 183 -9.47 -8.09 21.29
CA ASN A 183 -8.37 -7.52 20.52
C ASN A 183 -8.84 -7.11 19.13
N GLU A 184 -8.46 -5.92 18.73
CA GLU A 184 -8.70 -5.38 17.40
C GLU A 184 -7.40 -5.35 16.61
N TYR A 185 -7.46 -5.77 15.35
CA TYR A 185 -6.35 -5.67 14.42
C TYR A 185 -6.65 -4.57 13.39
N LEU A 186 -5.98 -3.43 13.53
CA LEU A 186 -6.17 -2.27 12.70
C LEU A 186 -5.03 -2.17 11.70
N ILE A 187 -5.33 -2.36 10.41
CA ILE A 187 -4.37 -2.20 9.31
C ILE A 187 -4.95 -1.22 8.32
N ARG A 188 -4.49 0.02 8.37
CA ARG A 188 -4.92 1.07 7.45
C ARG A 188 -3.72 1.71 6.78
N SER A 189 -3.87 1.96 5.48
CA SER A 189 -2.88 2.71 4.71
C SER A 189 -3.20 4.19 4.73
N LYS A 190 -2.16 4.99 4.97
CA LYS A 190 -2.22 6.45 4.86
C LYS A 190 -2.02 6.95 3.43
N TYR A 191 -1.68 6.05 2.50
CA TYR A 191 -1.31 6.42 1.14
C TYR A 191 -2.10 5.63 0.13
N ILE A 192 -2.42 6.27 -0.98
CA ILE A 192 -2.95 5.59 -2.15
C ILE A 192 -1.76 4.97 -2.89
N ALA A 193 -1.73 3.67 -3.00
CA ALA A 193 -0.61 2.93 -3.58
C ALA A 193 -0.99 2.09 -4.80
N SER A 194 -2.11 2.40 -5.44
CA SER A 194 -2.58 1.72 -6.64
C SER A 194 -2.68 2.68 -7.80
N GLY A 195 -1.91 2.42 -8.88
CA GLY A 195 -1.99 3.23 -10.10
C GLY A 195 -3.37 3.18 -10.75
N TYR A 196 -4.03 2.02 -10.74
CA TYR A 196 -5.37 1.86 -11.29
C TYR A 196 -6.42 2.65 -10.50
N LEU A 197 -6.40 2.52 -9.17
CA LEU A 197 -7.31 3.27 -8.31
C LEU A 197 -7.10 4.79 -8.44
N THR A 198 -5.84 5.21 -8.48
CA THR A 198 -5.45 6.60 -8.70
C THR A 198 -6.03 7.15 -9.99
N GLU A 199 -5.87 6.42 -11.09
CA GLU A 199 -6.38 6.83 -12.40
C GLU A 199 -7.91 6.84 -12.44
N THR A 200 -8.55 5.83 -11.86
CA THR A 200 -10.02 5.75 -11.82
C THR A 200 -10.61 6.92 -11.03
N THR A 201 -10.09 7.17 -9.83
CA THR A 201 -10.54 8.28 -8.98
C THR A 201 -10.39 9.62 -9.68
N ARG A 202 -9.29 9.77 -10.39
CA ARG A 202 -9.03 10.98 -11.12
C ARG A 202 -10.01 11.21 -12.27
N ARG A 203 -10.40 10.18 -12.99
CA ARG A 203 -11.40 10.27 -14.07
C ARG A 203 -12.75 10.71 -13.51
N VAL A 204 -13.21 10.05 -12.46
CA VAL A 204 -14.47 10.38 -11.77
C VAL A 204 -14.50 11.86 -11.34
N GLN A 205 -13.39 12.37 -10.82
CA GLN A 205 -13.29 13.77 -10.41
C GLN A 205 -13.57 14.77 -11.54
N PHE A 206 -13.25 14.43 -12.77
CA PHE A 206 -13.49 15.31 -13.92
C PHE A 206 -14.88 15.15 -14.54
N GLU A 207 -15.57 14.07 -14.26
CA GLU A 207 -16.91 13.83 -14.75
C GLU A 207 -17.97 14.63 -13.94
N ASP A 208 -17.68 14.88 -12.65
CA ASP A 208 -18.69 15.46 -11.73
C ASP A 208 -18.57 16.97 -11.51
N ASP A 209 -17.49 17.63 -11.96
CA ASP A 209 -17.26 19.04 -11.62
C ASP A 209 -16.57 19.83 -12.74
N GLU A 210 -17.38 20.49 -13.58
CA GLU A 210 -16.88 21.37 -14.63
C GLU A 210 -16.07 22.57 -14.08
N ASP A 211 -16.35 23.00 -12.86
CA ASP A 211 -15.67 24.14 -12.23
C ASP A 211 -14.26 23.83 -11.75
N MET A 212 -13.98 22.57 -11.42
CA MET A 212 -12.65 22.14 -10.99
C MET A 212 -11.66 22.01 -12.15
N ALA A 213 -12.14 21.86 -13.38
CA ALA A 213 -11.26 21.80 -14.57
C ALA A 213 -10.65 23.15 -14.93
N THR A 214 -11.20 24.26 -14.44
CA THR A 214 -10.78 25.62 -14.79
C THR A 214 -9.92 26.32 -13.74
N SER A 215 -9.73 25.75 -12.58
CA SER A 215 -9.02 26.39 -11.46
C SER A 215 -7.54 25.97 -11.29
N TYR A 216 -6.93 25.36 -12.30
CA TYR A 216 -5.52 24.93 -12.25
C TYR A 216 -4.73 25.37 -13.48
#